data_887b968d4c25b489af9c7895b26b8ae4
#
_entry.id   887b968d4c25b489af9c7895b26b8ae4
#
_cell.length_a   1.000
_cell.length_b   1.000
_cell.length_c   1.000
_cell.angle_alpha   90.00
_cell.angle_beta   90.00
_cell.angle_gamma   90.00
#
_symmetry.space_group_name_H-M   'P 1'
#
loop_
_entity.id
_entity.type
_entity.pdbx_description
1 polymer ?
#
loop_
_entity_poly.entity_id
_entity_poly.type
_entity_poly.pdbx_seq_one_letter_code
_entity_poly.pdbx_strand_id
1 'polypeptide(L)'
;WTKIVLIIICYIFPLAFLIAADRIWSWTRWVQKREQWLKQKEEWIKQKEQSNRLYQLLKRKRQMRKKIVAGNWKMNETLQEGVALAKEINESLKAEKPNCDVVICTPFIHLASVAQVLDSNVVGLGAENCADKEKGAYTGEVSAAMVKSTGAQYVILGHSERRQYYGETAEILKEKVKLALANGLKVIFCWGETLEEREAGKQNEVVKAELEGSVFNLSAEEWKSIILAYEPIWAIGTGKTATSDQAQEMLAYIRSIVAEKYGNEVAEDTSILYGGSCKAS
;
A
#
# COMPACT_ATOMS: atom_id res chain seq x y z
N TRP A 1 62.23 22.97 -71.32
CA TRP A 1 62.01 22.17 -70.06
C TRP A 1 62.11 23.02 -68.84
N THR A 2 63.03 23.96 -68.69
CA THR A 2 63.19 24.83 -67.50
C THR A 2 62.02 25.69 -67.21
N LYS A 3 61.27 26.26 -68.17
CA LYS A 3 60.10 27.03 -67.96
C LYS A 3 58.86 26.23 -67.43
N ILE A 4 58.76 24.97 -67.91
CA ILE A 4 57.69 24.06 -67.46
C ILE A 4 57.89 23.65 -66.00
N VAL A 5 59.12 23.34 -65.61
CA VAL A 5 59.52 23.00 -64.24
C VAL A 5 59.27 24.16 -63.28
N LEU A 6 59.58 25.43 -63.70
CA LEU A 6 59.30 26.59 -62.88
C LEU A 6 57.77 26.82 -62.64
N ILE A 7 56.96 26.60 -63.67
CA ILE A 7 55.48 26.72 -63.56
C ILE A 7 54.92 25.65 -62.60
N ILE A 8 55.45 24.44 -62.67
CA ILE A 8 55.04 23.36 -61.74
C ILE A 8 55.40 23.73 -60.29
N ILE A 9 56.58 24.22 -60.03
CA ILE A 9 57.08 24.57 -58.72
C ILE A 9 56.32 25.82 -58.15
N CYS A 10 56.12 26.86 -59.01
CA CYS A 10 55.54 28.11 -58.53
C CYS A 10 54.03 28.10 -58.41
N TYR A 11 53.26 27.32 -59.16
CA TYR A 11 51.79 27.33 -59.18
C TYR A 11 51.15 26.02 -58.74
N ILE A 12 51.69 24.87 -59.09
CA ILE A 12 51.04 23.59 -58.75
C ILE A 12 51.38 23.18 -57.33
N PHE A 13 52.62 23.36 -56.86
CA PHE A 13 53.02 23.03 -55.49
C PHE A 13 52.28 23.82 -54.41
N PRO A 14 52.12 25.18 -54.54
CA PRO A 14 51.30 25.95 -53.55
C PRO A 14 49.85 25.55 -53.56
N LEU A 15 49.28 25.27 -54.77
CA LEU A 15 47.86 24.85 -54.84
C LEU A 15 47.60 23.48 -54.18
N ALA A 16 48.51 22.51 -54.40
CA ALA A 16 48.47 21.21 -53.76
C ALA A 16 48.60 21.33 -52.23
N PHE A 17 49.44 22.24 -51.76
CA PHE A 17 49.62 22.51 -50.33
C PHE A 17 48.36 23.14 -49.70
N LEU A 18 47.70 24.08 -50.39
CA LEU A 18 46.45 24.68 -49.97
C LEU A 18 45.32 23.64 -49.89
N ILE A 19 45.19 22.76 -50.85
CA ILE A 19 44.19 21.68 -50.86
C ILE A 19 44.47 20.68 -49.70
N ALA A 20 45.73 20.33 -49.45
CA ALA A 20 46.11 19.47 -48.36
C ALA A 20 45.80 20.14 -46.97
N ALA A 21 46.11 21.44 -46.83
CA ALA A 21 45.83 22.19 -45.63
C ALA A 21 44.31 22.30 -45.36
N ASP A 22 43.50 22.51 -46.40
CA ASP A 22 42.03 22.54 -46.23
C ASP A 22 41.44 21.19 -45.81
N ARG A 23 41.98 20.08 -46.37
CA ARG A 23 41.60 18.73 -45.96
C ARG A 23 42.00 18.42 -44.53
N ILE A 24 43.19 18.83 -44.11
CA ILE A 24 43.65 18.67 -42.71
C ILE A 24 42.79 19.50 -41.80
N TRP A 25 42.42 20.73 -42.16
CA TRP A 25 41.61 21.61 -41.34
C TRP A 25 40.14 21.11 -41.23
N SER A 26 39.57 20.59 -42.32
CA SER A 26 38.25 19.97 -42.30
C SER A 26 38.22 18.70 -41.47
N TRP A 27 39.30 17.90 -41.50
CA TRP A 27 39.46 16.69 -40.71
C TRP A 27 39.58 17.00 -39.18
N THR A 28 40.39 18.03 -38.81
CA THR A 28 40.51 18.47 -37.41
C THR A 28 39.20 18.98 -36.85
N ARG A 29 38.42 19.76 -37.63
CA ARG A 29 37.05 20.17 -37.25
C ARG A 29 36.12 18.99 -37.06
N TRP A 30 36.20 17.98 -37.91
CA TRP A 30 35.40 16.77 -37.80
C TRP A 30 35.76 15.99 -36.50
N VAL A 31 37.03 15.86 -36.20
CA VAL A 31 37.53 15.19 -34.97
C VAL A 31 37.02 15.93 -33.73
N GLN A 32 37.16 17.27 -33.70
CA GLN A 32 36.65 18.08 -32.57
C GLN A 32 35.13 17.95 -32.38
N LYS A 33 34.35 17.97 -33.45
CA LYS A 33 32.89 17.77 -33.39
C LYS A 33 32.55 16.37 -32.89
N ARG A 34 33.30 15.35 -33.32
CA ARG A 34 33.11 13.97 -32.87
C ARG A 34 33.42 13.82 -31.36
N GLU A 35 34.49 14.43 -30.89
CA GLU A 35 34.81 14.44 -29.45
C GLU A 35 33.76 15.15 -28.60
N GLN A 36 33.25 16.29 -29.06
CA GLN A 36 32.15 16.99 -28.41
C GLN A 36 30.88 16.12 -28.34
N TRP A 37 30.55 15.47 -29.46
CA TRP A 37 29.41 14.56 -29.51
C TRP A 37 29.57 13.36 -28.57
N LEU A 38 30.77 12.78 -28.47
CA LEU A 38 31.05 11.68 -27.56
C LEU A 38 30.89 12.12 -26.10
N LYS A 39 31.40 13.29 -25.72
CA LYS A 39 31.23 13.85 -24.38
C LYS A 39 29.76 14.06 -24.04
N GLN A 40 28.98 14.66 -24.96
CA GLN A 40 27.54 14.87 -24.75
C GLN A 40 26.79 13.54 -24.62
N LYS A 41 27.16 12.53 -25.39
CA LYS A 41 26.59 11.19 -25.31
C LYS A 41 26.92 10.51 -23.98
N GLU A 42 28.14 10.63 -23.48
CA GLU A 42 28.52 10.11 -22.17
C GLU A 42 27.77 10.79 -21.03
N GLU A 43 27.60 12.10 -21.07
CA GLU A 43 26.81 12.85 -20.09
C GLU A 43 25.35 12.43 -20.14
N TRP A 44 24.77 12.26 -21.32
CA TRP A 44 23.40 11.79 -21.48
C TRP A 44 23.20 10.37 -20.91
N ILE A 45 24.16 9.46 -21.14
CA ILE A 45 24.15 8.09 -20.57
C ILE A 45 24.18 8.17 -19.04
N LYS A 46 25.08 8.97 -18.45
CA LYS A 46 25.17 9.15 -17.00
C LYS A 46 23.87 9.69 -16.39
N GLN A 47 23.26 10.70 -17.02
CA GLN A 47 21.98 11.24 -16.58
C GLN A 47 20.86 10.21 -16.63
N LYS A 48 20.82 9.40 -17.69
CA LYS A 48 19.83 8.33 -17.85
C LYS A 48 20.00 7.22 -16.81
N GLU A 49 21.24 6.85 -16.49
CA GLU A 49 21.54 5.88 -15.44
C GLU A 49 21.18 6.40 -14.05
N GLN A 50 21.47 7.67 -13.77
CA GLN A 50 21.11 8.31 -12.51
C GLN A 50 19.59 8.42 -12.34
N SER A 51 18.87 8.79 -13.40
CA SER A 51 17.41 8.83 -13.43
C SER A 51 16.81 7.44 -13.19
N ASN A 52 17.37 6.42 -13.82
CA ASN A 52 16.92 5.03 -13.65
C ASN A 52 17.20 4.52 -12.22
N ARG A 53 18.36 4.84 -11.63
CA ARG A 53 18.66 4.54 -10.22
C ARG A 53 17.66 5.21 -9.28
N LEU A 54 17.35 6.49 -9.49
CA LEU A 54 16.36 7.23 -8.70
C LEU A 54 14.98 6.62 -8.85
N TYR A 55 14.57 6.26 -10.07
CA TYR A 55 13.32 5.57 -10.34
C TYR A 55 13.24 4.23 -9.58
N GLN A 56 14.29 3.41 -9.61
CA GLN A 56 14.34 2.14 -8.87
C GLN A 56 14.32 2.33 -7.35
N LEU A 57 14.98 3.38 -6.84
CA LEU A 57 14.93 3.74 -5.41
C LEU A 57 13.53 4.21 -4.98
N LEU A 58 12.87 5.04 -5.80
CA LEU A 58 11.50 5.48 -5.58
C LEU A 58 10.51 4.30 -5.66
N LYS A 59 10.72 3.41 -6.63
CA LYS A 59 9.95 2.16 -6.76
C LYS A 59 10.13 1.26 -5.53
N ARG A 60 11.36 1.09 -5.02
CA ARG A 60 11.63 0.34 -3.78
C ARG A 60 10.98 1.00 -2.55
N LYS A 61 11.04 2.33 -2.42
CA LYS A 61 10.32 3.06 -1.35
C LYS A 61 8.81 2.92 -1.45
N ARG A 62 8.25 2.89 -2.66
CA ARG A 62 6.83 2.70 -2.92
C ARG A 62 6.38 1.25 -2.68
N GLN A 63 7.28 0.28 -2.83
CA GLN A 63 7.04 -1.15 -2.62
C GLN A 63 7.15 -1.61 -1.15
N MET A 64 7.44 -0.71 -0.21
CA MET A 64 7.36 -1.05 1.22
C MET A 64 5.90 -0.96 1.65
N ARG A 65 5.25 -2.13 1.79
CA ARG A 65 3.92 -2.28 2.40
C ARG A 65 3.86 -1.46 3.67
N LYS A 66 2.76 -0.78 3.87
CA LYS A 66 2.53 -0.12 5.15
C LYS A 66 2.46 -1.18 6.25
N LYS A 67 3.32 -1.06 7.23
CA LYS A 67 3.21 -1.83 8.46
C LYS A 67 2.14 -1.17 9.30
N ILE A 68 1.16 -1.93 9.75
CA ILE A 68 0.02 -1.41 10.50
C ILE A 68 -0.17 -2.29 11.74
N VAL A 69 -0.35 -1.65 12.88
CA VAL A 69 -0.84 -2.26 14.11
C VAL A 69 -2.23 -1.68 14.35
N ALA A 70 -3.26 -2.52 14.31
CA ALA A 70 -4.64 -2.12 14.51
C ALA A 70 -5.18 -2.77 15.81
N GLY A 71 -5.48 -1.95 16.80
CA GLY A 71 -6.11 -2.38 18.05
C GLY A 71 -7.63 -2.38 17.92
N ASN A 72 -8.26 -3.54 18.05
CA ASN A 72 -9.71 -3.67 18.15
C ASN A 72 -10.08 -3.70 19.64
N TRP A 73 -10.75 -2.65 20.11
CA TRP A 73 -11.14 -2.55 21.52
C TRP A 73 -12.28 -3.47 21.86
N LYS A 74 -13.06 -3.87 20.88
CA LYS A 74 -14.27 -4.65 21.05
C LYS A 74 -15.24 -3.92 22.00
N MET A 75 -16.10 -4.63 22.70
CA MET A 75 -17.06 -4.07 23.65
C MET A 75 -16.41 -3.88 25.05
N ASN A 76 -15.39 -3.01 25.08
CA ASN A 76 -14.69 -2.67 26.32
C ASN A 76 -14.66 -1.14 26.52
N GLU A 77 -14.31 -0.72 27.72
CA GLU A 77 -14.14 0.64 28.15
C GLU A 77 -15.45 1.45 28.20
N THR A 78 -15.66 2.15 29.28
CA THR A 78 -16.67 3.24 29.36
C THR A 78 -16.17 4.46 28.58
N LEU A 79 -17.03 5.45 28.35
CA LEU A 79 -16.64 6.65 27.59
C LEU A 79 -15.40 7.34 28.18
N GLN A 80 -15.36 7.50 29.51
CA GLN A 80 -14.26 8.18 30.19
C GLN A 80 -12.95 7.38 30.13
N GLU A 81 -13.03 6.07 30.37
CA GLU A 81 -11.88 5.17 30.28
C GLU A 81 -11.31 5.12 28.88
N GLY A 82 -12.16 5.00 27.86
CA GLY A 82 -11.73 4.98 26.48
C GLY A 82 -11.06 6.29 26.02
N VAL A 83 -11.58 7.44 26.45
CA VAL A 83 -10.93 8.74 26.14
C VAL A 83 -9.59 8.85 26.87
N ALA A 84 -9.49 8.39 28.12
CA ALA A 84 -8.26 8.40 28.88
C ALA A 84 -7.18 7.49 28.23
N LEU A 85 -7.56 6.26 27.87
CA LEU A 85 -6.68 5.30 27.18
C LEU A 85 -6.20 5.83 25.82
N ALA A 86 -7.11 6.42 25.02
CA ALA A 86 -6.76 7.01 23.74
C ALA A 86 -5.72 8.14 23.88
N LYS A 87 -5.89 9.00 24.91
CA LYS A 87 -4.95 10.07 25.20
C LYS A 87 -3.57 9.53 25.60
N GLU A 88 -3.53 8.52 26.46
CA GLU A 88 -2.28 7.87 26.89
C GLU A 88 -1.54 7.25 25.70
N ILE A 89 -2.24 6.51 24.84
CA ILE A 89 -1.67 5.94 23.60
C ILE A 89 -1.11 7.05 22.72
N ASN A 90 -1.87 8.12 22.49
CA ASN A 90 -1.45 9.24 21.65
C ASN A 90 -0.17 9.91 22.16
N GLU A 91 -0.08 10.18 23.46
CA GLU A 91 1.09 10.82 24.07
C GLU A 91 2.29 9.87 24.07
N SER A 92 2.12 8.60 24.34
CA SER A 92 3.20 7.60 24.28
C SER A 92 3.80 7.49 22.87
N LEU A 93 2.93 7.47 21.83
CA LEU A 93 3.38 7.36 20.44
C LEU A 93 3.96 8.68 19.89
N LYS A 94 3.61 9.83 20.47
CA LYS A 94 4.32 11.09 20.20
C LYS A 94 5.73 11.10 20.80
N ALA A 95 5.87 10.55 21.99
CA ALA A 95 7.18 10.49 22.67
C ALA A 95 8.12 9.48 22.00
N GLU A 96 7.59 8.33 21.58
CA GLU A 96 8.35 7.29 20.89
C GLU A 96 7.62 6.85 19.62
N LYS A 97 8.02 7.43 18.48
CA LYS A 97 7.38 7.17 17.20
C LYS A 97 7.73 5.79 16.68
N PRO A 98 6.74 4.89 16.48
CA PRO A 98 6.97 3.56 15.93
C PRO A 98 7.29 3.62 14.43
N ASN A 99 7.85 2.53 13.90
CA ASN A 99 8.12 2.37 12.46
C ASN A 99 6.92 1.77 11.70
N CYS A 100 5.70 1.95 12.21
CA CYS A 100 4.44 1.48 11.64
C CYS A 100 3.33 2.51 11.87
N ASP A 101 2.25 2.39 11.08
CA ASP A 101 1.01 3.11 11.35
C ASP A 101 0.29 2.43 12.52
N VAL A 102 -0.20 3.20 13.48
CA VAL A 102 -1.01 2.69 14.59
C VAL A 102 -2.44 3.15 14.40
N VAL A 103 -3.39 2.22 14.51
CA VAL A 103 -4.83 2.48 14.41
C VAL A 103 -5.51 1.92 15.66
N ILE A 104 -6.38 2.69 16.28
CA ILE A 104 -7.28 2.20 17.31
C ILE A 104 -8.70 2.18 16.78
N CYS A 105 -9.36 1.03 16.87
CA CYS A 105 -10.75 0.85 16.48
C CYS A 105 -11.59 0.70 17.76
N THR A 106 -12.55 1.60 17.95
CA THR A 106 -13.29 1.75 19.20
C THR A 106 -14.78 1.58 18.97
N PRO A 107 -15.55 1.22 20.00
CA PRO A 107 -17.00 1.33 20.00
C PRO A 107 -17.51 2.70 19.57
N PHE A 108 -18.67 2.77 18.95
CA PHE A 108 -19.27 4.02 18.44
C PHE A 108 -19.32 5.16 19.45
N ILE A 109 -19.57 4.82 20.73
CA ILE A 109 -19.69 5.82 21.80
C ILE A 109 -18.43 6.64 22.02
N HIS A 110 -17.26 6.12 21.64
CA HIS A 110 -15.98 6.78 21.84
C HIS A 110 -15.59 7.70 20.68
N LEU A 111 -16.04 7.42 19.45
CA LEU A 111 -15.47 7.98 18.22
C LEU A 111 -15.32 9.50 18.24
N ALA A 112 -16.41 10.23 18.51
CA ALA A 112 -16.38 11.68 18.48
C ALA A 112 -15.49 12.29 19.58
N SER A 113 -15.50 11.69 20.78
CA SER A 113 -14.71 12.19 21.91
C SER A 113 -13.24 11.83 21.79
N VAL A 114 -12.95 10.62 21.31
CA VAL A 114 -11.56 10.16 21.04
C VAL A 114 -10.93 10.97 19.91
N ALA A 115 -11.70 11.30 18.85
CA ALA A 115 -11.20 12.15 17.76
C ALA A 115 -10.68 13.52 18.24
N GLN A 116 -11.21 14.05 19.36
CA GLN A 116 -10.78 15.35 19.91
C GLN A 116 -9.44 15.30 20.66
N VAL A 117 -9.04 14.11 21.12
CA VAL A 117 -7.80 13.94 21.90
C VAL A 117 -6.68 13.28 21.11
N LEU A 118 -6.96 12.71 19.94
CA LEU A 118 -5.96 12.10 19.06
C LEU A 118 -5.36 13.12 18.10
N ASP A 119 -4.05 12.98 17.88
CA ASP A 119 -3.38 13.55 16.70
C ASP A 119 -3.48 12.53 15.57
N SER A 120 -4.27 12.82 14.53
CA SER A 120 -4.50 11.94 13.40
C SER A 120 -3.23 11.63 12.56
N ASN A 121 -2.14 12.39 12.76
CA ASN A 121 -0.83 12.10 12.16
C ASN A 121 -0.03 11.07 12.97
N VAL A 122 -0.45 10.78 14.19
CA VAL A 122 0.20 9.85 15.12
C VAL A 122 -0.59 8.55 15.24
N VAL A 123 -1.91 8.66 15.47
CA VAL A 123 -2.81 7.52 15.66
C VAL A 123 -4.03 7.66 14.78
N GLY A 124 -4.27 6.66 13.94
CA GLY A 124 -5.51 6.55 13.16
C GLY A 124 -6.68 6.13 14.05
N LEU A 125 -7.85 6.72 13.83
CA LEU A 125 -9.10 6.35 14.51
C LEU A 125 -9.97 5.51 13.57
N GLY A 126 -10.50 4.40 14.08
CA GLY A 126 -11.41 3.52 13.37
C GLY A 126 -12.65 3.19 14.18
N ALA A 127 -13.73 2.85 13.49
CA ALA A 127 -14.92 2.23 14.07
C ALA A 127 -14.82 0.71 13.95
N GLU A 128 -15.55 -0.01 14.79
CA GLU A 128 -15.61 -1.48 14.79
C GLU A 128 -16.68 -2.06 13.86
N ASN A 129 -17.52 -1.19 13.27
CA ASN A 129 -18.59 -1.54 12.34
C ASN A 129 -19.14 -0.30 11.64
N CYS A 130 -19.97 -0.50 10.61
CA CYS A 130 -20.97 0.45 10.11
C CYS A 130 -22.15 -0.31 9.53
N ALA A 131 -23.30 0.39 9.33
CA ALA A 131 -24.47 -0.21 8.71
C ALA A 131 -24.28 -0.48 7.21
N ASP A 132 -25.06 -1.42 6.66
CA ASP A 132 -25.20 -1.71 5.23
C ASP A 132 -26.25 -0.81 4.54
N LYS A 133 -26.64 0.29 5.20
CA LYS A 133 -27.61 1.28 4.73
C LYS A 133 -27.04 2.69 4.87
N GLU A 134 -27.38 3.55 3.91
CA GLU A 134 -26.91 4.95 3.92
C GLU A 134 -27.62 5.76 5.03
N LYS A 135 -28.94 5.62 5.11
CA LYS A 135 -29.81 6.33 6.05
C LYS A 135 -31.20 5.69 6.08
N GLY A 136 -32.02 6.07 7.05
CA GLY A 136 -33.44 5.69 7.07
C GLY A 136 -33.89 5.09 8.37
N ALA A 137 -34.96 4.29 8.33
CA ALA A 137 -35.62 3.68 9.48
C ALA A 137 -34.87 2.41 9.94
N TYR A 138 -33.68 2.59 10.47
CA TYR A 138 -32.80 1.53 10.98
C TYR A 138 -32.39 1.88 12.40
N THR A 139 -33.36 1.85 13.32
CA THR A 139 -33.16 2.26 14.72
C THR A 139 -32.01 1.50 15.38
N GLY A 140 -31.04 2.24 15.90
CA GLY A 140 -29.84 1.69 16.55
C GLY A 140 -28.60 1.55 15.63
N GLU A 141 -28.77 1.63 14.31
CA GLU A 141 -27.66 1.53 13.38
C GLU A 141 -26.91 2.86 13.19
N VAL A 142 -25.61 2.72 12.87
CA VAL A 142 -24.71 3.85 12.58
C VAL A 142 -24.17 3.71 11.16
N SER A 143 -24.51 4.66 10.27
CA SER A 143 -24.10 4.61 8.88
C SER A 143 -22.60 4.95 8.70
N ALA A 144 -22.04 4.58 7.55
CA ALA A 144 -20.66 4.93 7.20
C ALA A 144 -20.43 6.46 7.18
N ALA A 145 -21.43 7.25 6.74
CA ALA A 145 -21.40 8.71 6.78
C ALA A 145 -21.34 9.25 8.23
N MET A 146 -22.13 8.67 9.14
CA MET A 146 -22.08 9.01 10.56
C MET A 146 -20.72 8.68 11.18
N VAL A 147 -20.16 7.50 10.89
CA VAL A 147 -18.80 7.12 11.31
C VAL A 147 -17.78 8.14 10.80
N LYS A 148 -17.83 8.47 9.52
CA LYS A 148 -16.89 9.45 8.92
C LYS A 148 -16.99 10.82 9.57
N SER A 149 -18.20 11.27 9.89
CA SER A 149 -18.45 12.58 10.49
C SER A 149 -17.84 12.77 11.89
N THR A 150 -17.49 11.69 12.59
CA THR A 150 -16.80 11.74 13.88
C THR A 150 -15.31 12.06 13.78
N GLY A 151 -14.74 12.03 12.57
CA GLY A 151 -13.30 12.12 12.34
C GLY A 151 -12.62 10.77 12.15
N ALA A 152 -13.33 9.65 12.23
CA ALA A 152 -12.80 8.33 11.96
C ALA A 152 -12.30 8.20 10.51
N GLN A 153 -11.20 7.49 10.35
CA GLN A 153 -10.52 7.26 9.07
C GLN A 153 -10.64 5.80 8.62
N TYR A 154 -10.91 4.91 9.56
CA TYR A 154 -10.95 3.46 9.36
C TYR A 154 -12.26 2.87 9.86
N VAL A 155 -12.58 1.68 9.37
CA VAL A 155 -13.67 0.85 9.90
C VAL A 155 -13.28 -0.63 9.77
N ILE A 156 -13.50 -1.41 10.84
CA ILE A 156 -13.42 -2.87 10.79
C ILE A 156 -14.73 -3.40 10.22
N LEU A 157 -14.66 -4.28 9.24
CA LEU A 157 -15.82 -4.98 8.67
C LEU A 157 -15.52 -6.47 8.53
N GLY A 158 -16.52 -7.30 8.78
CA GLY A 158 -16.43 -8.76 8.60
C GLY A 158 -15.75 -9.50 9.75
N HIS A 159 -15.53 -8.86 10.91
CA HIS A 159 -14.97 -9.53 12.08
C HIS A 159 -15.75 -10.81 12.41
N SER A 160 -15.05 -11.88 12.80
CA SER A 160 -15.63 -13.21 13.06
C SER A 160 -16.78 -13.18 14.06
N GLU A 161 -16.68 -12.37 15.11
CA GLU A 161 -17.75 -12.18 16.11
C GLU A 161 -19.05 -11.64 15.46
N ARG A 162 -18.94 -10.73 14.49
CA ARG A 162 -20.10 -10.16 13.82
C ARG A 162 -20.75 -11.14 12.85
N ARG A 163 -19.94 -11.93 12.15
CA ARG A 163 -20.43 -13.03 11.31
C ARG A 163 -21.18 -14.07 12.15
N GLN A 164 -20.59 -14.45 13.28
CA GLN A 164 -21.13 -15.49 14.16
C GLN A 164 -22.36 -15.03 14.95
N TYR A 165 -22.32 -13.86 15.59
CA TYR A 165 -23.36 -13.43 16.52
C TYR A 165 -24.44 -12.55 15.90
N TYR A 166 -24.13 -11.87 14.79
CA TYR A 166 -25.04 -10.92 14.13
C TYR A 166 -25.39 -11.33 12.71
N GLY A 167 -24.93 -12.49 12.24
CA GLY A 167 -25.31 -13.06 10.96
C GLY A 167 -24.85 -12.25 9.74
N GLU A 168 -23.71 -11.58 9.83
CA GLU A 168 -23.16 -10.82 8.70
C GLU A 168 -22.70 -11.75 7.60
N THR A 169 -23.44 -11.75 6.46
CA THR A 169 -23.13 -12.54 5.25
C THR A 169 -22.18 -11.77 4.32
N ALA A 170 -21.66 -12.46 3.31
CA ALA A 170 -20.83 -11.85 2.28
C ALA A 170 -21.55 -10.69 1.54
N GLU A 171 -22.86 -10.84 1.29
CA GLU A 171 -23.68 -9.81 0.64
C GLU A 171 -23.83 -8.55 1.52
N ILE A 172 -24.11 -8.74 2.81
CA ILE A 172 -24.18 -7.62 3.78
C ILE A 172 -22.83 -6.91 3.83
N LEU A 173 -21.74 -7.66 3.92
CA LEU A 173 -20.39 -7.11 4.01
C LEU A 173 -19.99 -6.38 2.73
N LYS A 174 -20.37 -6.89 1.56
CA LYS A 174 -20.17 -6.21 0.28
C LYS A 174 -20.80 -4.82 0.26
N GLU A 175 -22.05 -4.67 0.73
CA GLU A 175 -22.71 -3.36 0.82
C GLU A 175 -22.06 -2.46 1.87
N LYS A 176 -21.69 -2.98 3.03
CA LYS A 176 -20.96 -2.20 4.06
C LYS A 176 -19.62 -1.68 3.53
N VAL A 177 -18.83 -2.52 2.85
CA VAL A 177 -17.55 -2.12 2.24
C VAL A 177 -17.77 -1.01 1.21
N LYS A 178 -18.73 -1.18 0.31
CA LYS A 178 -19.07 -0.17 -0.70
C LYS A 178 -19.43 1.17 -0.08
N LEU A 179 -20.29 1.19 0.94
CA LEU A 179 -20.69 2.41 1.63
C LEU A 179 -19.55 3.03 2.41
N ALA A 180 -18.69 2.24 3.05
CA ALA A 180 -17.51 2.73 3.74
C ALA A 180 -16.54 3.43 2.79
N LEU A 181 -16.24 2.81 1.64
CA LEU A 181 -15.36 3.38 0.62
C LEU A 181 -15.96 4.65 -0.01
N ALA A 182 -17.27 4.65 -0.31
CA ALA A 182 -17.96 5.82 -0.85
C ALA A 182 -17.92 7.03 0.11
N ASN A 183 -17.79 6.81 1.42
CA ASN A 183 -17.63 7.85 2.43
C ASN A 183 -16.16 8.13 2.80
N GLY A 184 -15.19 7.60 2.04
CA GLY A 184 -13.77 7.86 2.23
C GLY A 184 -13.19 7.25 3.51
N LEU A 185 -13.77 6.15 3.99
CA LEU A 185 -13.20 5.31 5.05
C LEU A 185 -12.26 4.27 4.43
N LYS A 186 -11.18 3.97 5.12
CA LYS A 186 -10.36 2.78 4.84
C LYS A 186 -10.95 1.59 5.58
N VAL A 187 -11.04 0.47 4.91
CA VAL A 187 -11.65 -0.73 5.47
C VAL A 187 -10.57 -1.70 5.95
N ILE A 188 -10.63 -2.10 7.21
CA ILE A 188 -9.91 -3.26 7.73
C ILE A 188 -10.88 -4.43 7.62
N PHE A 189 -10.70 -5.22 6.54
CA PHE A 189 -11.59 -6.32 6.22
C PHE A 189 -11.11 -7.60 6.88
N CYS A 190 -11.93 -8.14 7.77
CA CYS A 190 -11.66 -9.33 8.57
C CYS A 190 -12.37 -10.56 8.00
N TRP A 191 -11.66 -11.67 7.98
CA TRP A 191 -12.19 -12.98 7.61
C TRP A 191 -11.22 -14.10 7.97
N GLY A 192 -11.69 -15.33 7.94
CA GLY A 192 -10.86 -16.50 8.18
C GLY A 192 -11.67 -17.78 8.35
N GLU A 193 -10.98 -18.88 8.50
CA GLU A 193 -11.56 -20.20 8.61
C GLU A 193 -11.78 -20.65 10.08
N THR A 194 -12.75 -21.53 10.26
CA THR A 194 -13.01 -22.25 11.50
C THR A 194 -12.00 -23.39 11.71
N LEU A 195 -12.01 -23.99 12.90
CA LEU A 195 -11.18 -25.15 13.19
C LEU A 195 -11.56 -26.36 12.33
N GLU A 196 -12.84 -26.61 12.18
CA GLU A 196 -13.37 -27.69 11.37
C GLU A 196 -12.96 -27.59 9.90
N GLU A 197 -13.01 -26.40 9.34
CA GLU A 197 -12.60 -26.12 7.96
C GLU A 197 -11.08 -26.34 7.79
N ARG A 198 -10.29 -25.93 8.77
CA ARG A 198 -8.85 -26.14 8.74
C ARG A 198 -8.47 -27.61 8.89
N GLU A 199 -9.09 -28.33 9.84
CA GLU A 199 -8.86 -29.77 10.01
C GLU A 199 -9.32 -30.60 8.81
N ALA A 200 -10.33 -30.10 8.07
CA ALA A 200 -10.75 -30.67 6.79
C ALA A 200 -9.84 -30.29 5.60
N GLY A 201 -8.80 -29.48 5.80
CA GLY A 201 -7.90 -29.01 4.75
C GLY A 201 -8.54 -27.97 3.78
N LYS A 202 -9.65 -27.35 4.16
CA LYS A 202 -10.45 -26.42 3.32
C LYS A 202 -10.11 -24.94 3.55
N GLN A 203 -9.13 -24.61 4.39
CA GLN A 203 -8.81 -23.24 4.74
C GLN A 203 -8.59 -22.32 3.51
N ASN A 204 -7.93 -22.82 2.47
CA ASN A 204 -7.65 -22.05 1.28
C ASN A 204 -8.93 -21.75 0.45
N GLU A 205 -9.80 -22.76 0.32
CA GLU A 205 -11.08 -22.61 -0.39
C GLU A 205 -12.00 -21.61 0.31
N VAL A 206 -12.12 -21.73 1.65
CA VAL A 206 -12.95 -20.84 2.48
C VAL A 206 -12.44 -19.41 2.39
N VAL A 207 -11.16 -19.19 2.63
CA VAL A 207 -10.55 -17.86 2.60
C VAL A 207 -10.71 -17.20 1.23
N LYS A 208 -10.54 -17.96 0.14
CA LYS A 208 -10.74 -17.44 -1.22
C LYS A 208 -12.20 -17.10 -1.48
N ALA A 209 -13.14 -18.00 -1.15
CA ALA A 209 -14.56 -17.80 -1.35
C ALA A 209 -15.12 -16.57 -0.60
N GLU A 210 -14.68 -16.35 0.62
CA GLU A 210 -15.09 -15.16 1.40
C GLU A 210 -14.61 -13.84 0.78
N LEU A 211 -13.38 -13.78 0.25
CA LEU A 211 -12.88 -12.61 -0.46
C LEU A 211 -13.61 -12.37 -1.78
N GLU A 212 -13.85 -13.43 -2.54
CA GLU A 212 -14.62 -13.37 -3.81
C GLU A 212 -16.03 -12.87 -3.58
N GLY A 213 -16.70 -13.35 -2.55
CA GLY A 213 -18.07 -12.94 -2.21
C GLY A 213 -18.22 -11.52 -1.70
N SER A 214 -17.15 -10.97 -1.07
CA SER A 214 -17.27 -9.70 -0.34
C SER A 214 -16.51 -8.53 -0.97
N VAL A 215 -15.23 -8.71 -1.35
CA VAL A 215 -14.33 -7.59 -1.71
C VAL A 215 -13.66 -7.71 -3.08
N PHE A 216 -13.61 -8.86 -3.71
CA PHE A 216 -12.97 -9.03 -5.03
C PHE A 216 -13.81 -8.48 -6.22
N ASN A 217 -14.95 -7.87 -5.93
CA ASN A 217 -15.72 -7.08 -6.90
C ASN A 217 -15.29 -5.61 -6.99
N LEU A 218 -14.38 -5.16 -6.12
CA LEU A 218 -13.86 -3.80 -6.11
C LEU A 218 -12.94 -3.55 -7.31
N SER A 219 -12.90 -2.30 -7.77
CA SER A 219 -11.89 -1.83 -8.71
C SER A 219 -10.50 -1.76 -8.05
N ALA A 220 -9.43 -1.74 -8.85
CA ALA A 220 -8.07 -1.59 -8.33
C ALA A 220 -7.85 -0.25 -7.59
N GLU A 221 -8.62 0.79 -7.91
CA GLU A 221 -8.56 2.08 -7.21
C GLU A 221 -9.21 1.99 -5.82
N GLU A 222 -10.40 1.40 -5.73
CA GLU A 222 -11.10 1.17 -4.46
C GLU A 222 -10.28 0.25 -3.54
N TRP A 223 -9.60 -0.76 -4.13
CA TRP A 223 -8.74 -1.69 -3.40
C TRP A 223 -7.61 -1.02 -2.62
N LYS A 224 -7.13 0.13 -3.04
CA LYS A 224 -6.10 0.91 -2.31
C LYS A 224 -6.53 1.33 -0.91
N SER A 225 -7.83 1.33 -0.64
CA SER A 225 -8.40 1.65 0.67
C SER A 225 -8.74 0.40 1.51
N ILE A 226 -8.36 -0.79 1.04
CA ILE A 226 -8.55 -2.05 1.74
C ILE A 226 -7.27 -2.46 2.47
N ILE A 227 -7.43 -2.81 3.72
CA ILE A 227 -6.45 -3.49 4.55
C ILE A 227 -7.06 -4.85 4.88
N LEU A 228 -6.35 -5.91 4.60
CA LEU A 228 -6.81 -7.26 4.88
C LEU A 228 -6.39 -7.68 6.30
N ALA A 229 -7.28 -8.34 7.04
CA ALA A 229 -7.01 -8.86 8.37
C ALA A 229 -7.44 -10.33 8.43
N TYR A 230 -6.48 -11.23 8.29
CA TYR A 230 -6.73 -12.67 8.39
C TYR A 230 -6.91 -13.07 9.86
N GLU A 231 -8.06 -13.63 10.16
CA GLU A 231 -8.45 -14.12 11.49
C GLU A 231 -8.53 -15.64 11.49
N PRO A 232 -7.51 -16.36 11.97
CA PRO A 232 -7.70 -17.79 12.26
C PRO A 232 -8.71 -17.92 13.42
N ILE A 233 -10.00 -18.14 13.10
CA ILE A 233 -11.11 -18.10 14.08
C ILE A 233 -10.84 -19.08 15.23
N TRP A 234 -10.23 -20.22 14.93
CA TRP A 234 -9.81 -21.21 15.89
C TRP A 234 -8.71 -20.75 16.88
N ALA A 235 -8.05 -19.62 16.61
CA ALA A 235 -7.02 -19.02 17.44
C ALA A 235 -7.48 -17.70 18.10
N ILE A 236 -8.78 -17.38 18.08
CA ILE A 236 -9.32 -16.17 18.70
C ILE A 236 -10.07 -16.56 19.99
N GLY A 237 -9.54 -16.13 21.15
CA GLY A 237 -10.20 -16.36 22.45
C GLY A 237 -10.25 -17.82 22.91
N THR A 238 -9.64 -18.74 22.20
CA THR A 238 -9.66 -20.19 22.49
C THR A 238 -8.49 -20.67 23.35
N GLY A 239 -7.49 -19.82 23.58
CA GLY A 239 -6.21 -20.21 24.17
C GLY A 239 -5.25 -20.87 23.20
N LYS A 240 -5.67 -21.21 21.98
CA LYS A 240 -4.78 -21.66 20.90
C LYS A 240 -4.21 -20.45 20.17
N THR A 241 -3.00 -20.57 19.65
CA THR A 241 -2.36 -19.56 18.78
C THR A 241 -1.83 -20.24 17.53
N ALA A 242 -1.94 -19.58 16.39
CA ALA A 242 -1.27 -20.06 15.19
C ALA A 242 0.24 -19.93 15.36
N THR A 243 1.00 -20.91 14.84
CA THR A 243 2.45 -20.75 14.73
C THR A 243 2.80 -19.68 13.71
N SER A 244 4.02 -19.15 13.77
CA SER A 244 4.51 -18.17 12.77
C SER A 244 4.46 -18.75 11.36
N ASP A 245 4.75 -20.04 11.19
CA ASP A 245 4.72 -20.73 9.90
C ASP A 245 3.30 -20.85 9.36
N GLN A 246 2.32 -21.21 10.21
CA GLN A 246 0.90 -21.28 9.83
C GLN A 246 0.36 -19.90 9.43
N ALA A 247 0.71 -18.86 10.19
CA ALA A 247 0.35 -17.49 9.86
C ALA A 247 0.98 -17.06 8.52
N GLN A 248 2.28 -17.30 8.34
CA GLN A 248 3.02 -16.96 7.13
C GLN A 248 2.47 -17.69 5.89
N GLU A 249 2.15 -18.96 6.00
CA GLU A 249 1.53 -19.76 4.92
C GLU A 249 0.24 -19.12 4.43
N MET A 250 -0.68 -18.81 5.34
CA MET A 250 -1.95 -18.20 4.97
C MET A 250 -1.80 -16.78 4.42
N LEU A 251 -0.95 -15.95 5.04
CA LEU A 251 -0.70 -14.59 4.54
C LEU A 251 -0.06 -14.61 3.14
N ALA A 252 0.82 -15.58 2.85
CA ALA A 252 1.40 -15.77 1.53
C ALA A 252 0.35 -16.23 0.51
N TYR A 253 -0.51 -17.20 0.88
CA TYR A 253 -1.62 -17.63 0.05
C TYR A 253 -2.58 -16.49 -0.28
N ILE A 254 -3.02 -15.73 0.73
CA ILE A 254 -3.88 -14.56 0.54
C ILE A 254 -3.25 -13.57 -0.44
N ARG A 255 -1.96 -13.30 -0.31
CA ARG A 255 -1.25 -12.40 -1.23
C ARG A 255 -1.24 -12.95 -2.66
N SER A 256 -1.11 -14.27 -2.83
CA SER A 256 -1.13 -14.89 -4.16
C SER A 256 -2.47 -14.73 -4.86
N ILE A 257 -3.60 -14.88 -4.15
CA ILE A 257 -4.94 -14.68 -4.75
C ILE A 257 -5.26 -13.20 -5.00
N VAL A 258 -4.71 -12.27 -4.21
CA VAL A 258 -4.77 -10.83 -4.53
C VAL A 258 -3.96 -10.53 -5.78
N ALA A 259 -2.79 -11.16 -5.95
CA ALA A 259 -1.97 -11.01 -7.16
C ALA A 259 -2.65 -11.60 -8.41
N GLU A 260 -3.33 -12.73 -8.28
CA GLU A 260 -4.15 -13.33 -9.35
C GLU A 260 -5.25 -12.37 -9.80
N LYS A 261 -5.91 -11.68 -8.87
CA LYS A 261 -7.03 -10.78 -9.15
C LYS A 261 -6.60 -9.40 -9.66
N TYR A 262 -5.61 -8.77 -9.04
CA TYR A 262 -5.27 -7.35 -9.24
C TYR A 262 -3.85 -7.12 -9.77
N GLY A 263 -3.07 -8.17 -9.92
CA GLY A 263 -1.67 -8.11 -10.32
C GLY A 263 -0.69 -7.95 -9.15
N ASN A 264 0.58 -8.28 -9.43
CA ASN A 264 1.64 -8.31 -8.40
C ASN A 264 1.88 -6.96 -7.72
N GLU A 265 1.79 -5.85 -8.47
CA GLU A 265 2.04 -4.51 -7.92
C GLU A 265 1.01 -4.17 -6.82
N VAL A 266 -0.27 -4.44 -7.07
CA VAL A 266 -1.35 -4.21 -6.09
C VAL A 266 -1.20 -5.15 -4.89
N ALA A 267 -0.91 -6.42 -5.15
CA ALA A 267 -0.73 -7.41 -4.10
C ALA A 267 0.44 -7.06 -3.17
N GLU A 268 1.55 -6.55 -3.71
CA GLU A 268 2.71 -6.14 -2.92
C GLU A 268 2.43 -4.88 -2.09
N ASP A 269 1.59 -3.96 -2.57
CA ASP A 269 1.18 -2.74 -1.84
C ASP A 269 0.11 -3.05 -0.77
N THR A 270 -0.63 -4.16 -0.88
CA THR A 270 -1.69 -4.50 0.05
C THR A 270 -1.15 -4.90 1.42
N SER A 271 -1.56 -4.21 2.48
CA SER A 271 -1.29 -4.62 3.85
C SER A 271 -2.20 -5.80 4.21
N ILE A 272 -1.60 -6.90 4.66
CA ILE A 272 -2.31 -8.08 5.15
C ILE A 272 -1.87 -8.30 6.60
N LEU A 273 -2.79 -8.12 7.53
CA LEU A 273 -2.57 -8.23 8.97
C LEU A 273 -2.90 -9.65 9.43
N TYR A 274 -2.21 -10.10 10.47
CA TYR A 274 -2.59 -11.25 11.25
C TYR A 274 -3.51 -10.80 12.38
N GLY A 275 -4.75 -11.30 12.42
CA GLY A 275 -5.80 -10.91 13.37
C GLY A 275 -6.07 -11.92 14.50
N GLY A 276 -5.22 -12.93 14.65
CA GLY A 276 -5.27 -13.83 15.80
C GLY A 276 -4.83 -13.16 17.10
N SER A 277 -4.99 -13.86 18.22
CA SER A 277 -4.54 -13.38 19.53
C SER A 277 -3.03 -13.15 19.54
N CYS A 278 -2.61 -11.91 19.78
CA CYS A 278 -1.22 -11.51 19.96
C CYS A 278 -1.01 -11.00 21.39
N LYS A 279 0.10 -11.37 21.99
CA LYS A 279 0.53 -10.85 23.31
C LYS A 279 1.91 -10.21 23.13
N ALA A 280 2.17 -9.15 23.88
CA ALA A 280 3.52 -8.67 24.09
C ALA A 280 4.27 -9.76 24.87
N SER A 281 5.30 -10.35 24.30
CA SER A 281 6.13 -11.37 24.95
C SER A 281 7.33 -10.72 25.61
#